data_07bc1fa0f08c5889da2bf643ed29ce9c
#
_entry.id   07bc1fa0f08c5889da2bf643ed29ce9c
#
_cell.length_a   1.000
_cell.length_b   1.000
_cell.length_c   1.000
_cell.angle_alpha   90.00
_cell.angle_beta   90.00
_cell.angle_gamma   90.00
#
_symmetry.space_group_name_H-M   'P 1'
#
loop_
_entity.id
_entity.type
_entity.pdbx_description
1 polymer ?
#
loop_
_entity_poly.entity_id
_entity_poly.type
_entity_poly.pdbx_seq_one_letter_code
_entity_poly.pdbx_strand_id
1 'polypeptide(L)'
;PHLFSSAASDVYKRQAIEGPIGVGKTTLANKIAQTFNYDAFLEQPAENPFLKNFYRNPSQSALATQLFFLFQRMQQIQDLKQRSLFENVRVADFLIEKDRLFAKVTLSNEEMQLYDKVYEHITLDAPIPDLVIYLQAPIEILKERITKRGNINEQYLTLDYLERLNDAYSRFFLDYKEAPLLIINAADINLESNESDYEALITMIMSNPKGKNFVNPQPSII
;
A
#
# COMPACT_ATOMS: atom_id res chain seq x y z
N PRO A 1 -5.90 24.16 -12.65
CA PRO A 1 -5.04 22.98 -12.59
C PRO A 1 -3.60 23.25 -12.16
N HIS A 2 -3.14 24.50 -12.03
CA HIS A 2 -1.73 24.85 -11.75
C HIS A 2 -1.44 25.39 -10.35
N LEU A 3 -2.40 25.39 -9.44
CA LEU A 3 -2.25 26.02 -8.11
C LEU A 3 -1.47 25.17 -7.08
N PHE A 4 -1.21 23.90 -7.36
CA PHE A 4 -0.57 23.00 -6.39
C PHE A 4 0.89 22.66 -6.69
N SER A 5 1.43 23.10 -7.82
CA SER A 5 2.69 22.59 -8.38
C SER A 5 3.97 23.00 -7.62
N SER A 6 4.02 24.13 -6.92
CA SER A 6 5.27 24.59 -6.30
C SER A 6 5.36 24.37 -4.78
N ALA A 7 4.23 24.31 -4.09
CA ALA A 7 4.21 24.11 -2.64
C ALA A 7 4.28 22.62 -2.22
N ALA A 8 3.90 21.71 -3.13
CA ALA A 8 3.89 20.28 -2.85
C ALA A 8 5.29 19.64 -2.90
N SER A 9 6.20 20.18 -3.71
CA SER A 9 7.53 19.61 -3.91
C SER A 9 8.43 19.65 -2.67
N ASP A 10 8.14 20.53 -1.72
CA ASP A 10 8.98 20.72 -0.53
C ASP A 10 8.50 19.95 0.70
N VAL A 11 7.28 19.39 0.68
CA VAL A 11 6.66 18.82 1.88
C VAL A 11 6.94 17.32 2.05
N TYR A 12 6.80 16.52 1.00
CA TYR A 12 7.04 15.07 1.08
C TYR A 12 7.79 14.55 -0.13
N LYS A 13 9.00 14.03 0.07
CA LYS A 13 9.81 13.43 -1.01
C LYS A 13 9.44 11.98 -1.31
N ARG A 14 8.87 11.26 -0.33
CA ARG A 14 8.47 9.85 -0.44
C ARG A 14 7.16 9.62 0.28
N GLN A 15 6.16 9.23 -0.47
CA GLN A 15 4.85 8.87 0.06
C GLN A 15 4.60 7.38 -0.16
N ALA A 16 4.09 6.69 0.85
CA ALA A 16 3.68 5.30 0.73
C ALA A 16 2.19 5.15 0.96
N ILE A 17 1.48 4.51 0.05
CA ILE A 17 0.05 4.23 0.15
C ILE A 17 -0.12 2.76 0.47
N GLU A 18 -0.77 2.48 1.58
CA GLU A 18 -0.97 1.13 2.10
C GLU A 18 -2.42 0.81 2.41
N GLY A 19 -2.70 -0.49 2.54
CA GLY A 19 -4.01 -1.02 2.88
C GLY A 19 -4.28 -2.39 2.27
N PRO A 20 -5.39 -3.03 2.62
CA PRO A 20 -5.70 -4.39 2.19
C PRO A 20 -5.95 -4.49 0.67
N ILE A 21 -6.03 -5.74 0.19
CA ILE A 21 -6.34 -6.04 -1.21
C ILE A 21 -7.71 -5.44 -1.56
N GLY A 22 -7.81 -4.75 -2.70
CA GLY A 22 -9.08 -4.17 -3.18
C GLY A 22 -9.39 -2.76 -2.64
N VAL A 23 -8.58 -2.20 -1.72
CA VAL A 23 -8.90 -0.90 -1.11
C VAL A 23 -8.70 0.32 -2.02
N GLY A 24 -7.89 0.19 -3.10
CA GLY A 24 -7.65 1.26 -4.08
C GLY A 24 -6.28 1.92 -4.03
N LYS A 25 -5.26 1.28 -3.43
CA LYS A 25 -3.88 1.81 -3.33
C LYS A 25 -3.31 2.30 -4.66
N THR A 26 -3.28 1.43 -5.64
CA THR A 26 -2.69 1.71 -6.97
C THR A 26 -3.43 2.82 -7.71
N THR A 27 -4.76 2.88 -7.57
CA THR A 27 -5.59 3.96 -8.13
C THR A 27 -5.18 5.30 -7.53
N LEU A 28 -5.07 5.39 -6.20
CA LEU A 28 -4.65 6.61 -5.53
C LEU A 28 -3.20 6.99 -5.86
N ALA A 29 -2.27 6.03 -5.87
CA ALA A 29 -0.87 6.28 -6.21
C ALA A 29 -0.72 6.88 -7.61
N ASN A 30 -1.41 6.30 -8.60
CA ASN A 30 -1.41 6.81 -9.97
C ASN A 30 -2.01 8.23 -10.05
N LYS A 31 -3.12 8.48 -9.36
CA LYS A 31 -3.78 9.78 -9.38
C LYS A 31 -2.91 10.87 -8.76
N ILE A 32 -2.26 10.60 -7.62
CA ILE A 32 -1.29 11.49 -7.00
C ILE A 32 -0.10 11.74 -7.93
N ALA A 33 0.48 10.68 -8.50
CA ALA A 33 1.60 10.79 -9.43
C ALA A 33 1.27 11.69 -10.63
N GLN A 34 0.09 11.52 -11.22
CA GLN A 34 -0.38 12.35 -12.33
C GLN A 34 -0.60 13.83 -11.92
N THR A 35 -1.25 14.06 -10.78
CA THR A 35 -1.58 15.42 -10.31
C THR A 35 -0.33 16.25 -10.04
N PHE A 36 0.70 15.65 -9.47
CA PHE A 36 1.91 16.36 -9.06
C PHE A 36 3.11 16.12 -9.97
N ASN A 37 2.95 15.34 -11.02
CA ASN A 37 4.04 14.89 -11.90
C ASN A 37 5.17 14.18 -11.12
N TYR A 38 4.77 13.25 -10.24
CA TYR A 38 5.67 12.42 -9.44
C TYR A 38 5.95 11.07 -10.11
N ASP A 39 7.08 10.46 -9.75
CA ASP A 39 7.36 9.08 -10.12
C ASP A 39 6.50 8.13 -9.26
N ALA A 40 5.76 7.24 -9.91
CA ALA A 40 4.99 6.18 -9.27
C ALA A 40 5.79 4.88 -9.22
N PHE A 41 5.91 4.30 -8.02
CA PHE A 41 6.48 2.98 -7.78
C PHE A 41 5.38 2.03 -7.35
N LEU A 42 4.97 1.17 -8.28
CA LEU A 42 3.83 0.30 -8.09
C LEU A 42 4.28 -1.15 -7.94
N GLU A 43 3.57 -1.89 -7.11
CA GLU A 43 3.71 -3.34 -7.07
C GLU A 43 3.40 -3.97 -8.43
N GLN A 44 4.12 -5.02 -8.75
CA GLN A 44 3.93 -5.80 -9.97
C GLN A 44 3.57 -7.26 -9.63
N PRO A 45 2.38 -7.51 -9.05
CA PRO A 45 1.99 -8.85 -8.60
C PRO A 45 1.97 -9.87 -9.73
N ALA A 46 1.74 -9.44 -10.97
CA ALA A 46 1.71 -10.30 -12.14
C ALA A 46 3.08 -10.96 -12.45
N GLU A 47 4.17 -10.37 -12.00
CA GLU A 47 5.52 -10.91 -12.18
C GLU A 47 5.83 -12.04 -11.20
N ASN A 48 5.06 -12.20 -10.11
CA ASN A 48 5.28 -13.26 -9.15
C ASN A 48 4.77 -14.62 -9.69
N PRO A 49 5.66 -15.55 -10.08
CA PRO A 49 5.26 -16.82 -10.69
C PRO A 49 4.54 -17.76 -9.72
N PHE A 50 4.68 -17.53 -8.41
CA PHE A 50 4.09 -18.36 -7.35
C PHE A 50 2.69 -17.88 -6.97
N LEU A 51 2.31 -16.64 -7.26
CA LEU A 51 1.09 -16.00 -6.76
C LEU A 51 -0.19 -16.74 -7.18
N LYS A 52 -0.25 -17.21 -8.43
CA LYS A 52 -1.40 -17.97 -8.92
C LYS A 52 -1.62 -19.27 -8.14
N ASN A 53 -0.52 -19.99 -7.84
CA ASN A 53 -0.58 -21.22 -7.06
C ASN A 53 -0.87 -20.92 -5.58
N PHE A 54 -0.32 -19.85 -5.05
CA PHE A 54 -0.59 -19.38 -3.69
C PHE A 54 -2.09 -19.14 -3.45
N TYR A 55 -2.78 -18.47 -4.35
CA TYR A 55 -4.23 -18.24 -4.20
C TYR A 55 -5.06 -19.52 -4.24
N ARG A 56 -4.59 -20.55 -4.96
CA ARG A 56 -5.26 -21.87 -5.03
C ARG A 56 -4.93 -22.78 -3.86
N ASN A 57 -3.66 -22.83 -3.50
CA ASN A 57 -3.10 -23.73 -2.48
C ASN A 57 -2.07 -22.97 -1.63
N PRO A 58 -2.51 -22.10 -0.69
CA PRO A 58 -1.61 -21.24 0.07
C PRO A 58 -0.45 -21.97 0.74
N SER A 59 -0.72 -23.12 1.39
CA SER A 59 0.27 -23.89 2.13
C SER A 59 1.45 -24.43 1.29
N GLN A 60 1.28 -24.54 -0.03
CA GLN A 60 2.34 -25.11 -0.90
C GLN A 60 3.30 -24.04 -1.44
N SER A 61 2.89 -22.79 -1.49
CA SER A 61 3.68 -21.75 -2.15
C SER A 61 3.76 -20.44 -1.36
N ALA A 62 3.28 -20.42 -0.12
CA ALA A 62 3.29 -19.22 0.70
C ALA A 62 4.70 -18.65 0.85
N LEU A 63 5.67 -19.42 1.31
CA LEU A 63 7.04 -18.96 1.52
C LEU A 63 7.68 -18.43 0.22
N ALA A 64 7.56 -19.17 -0.87
CA ALA A 64 8.12 -18.78 -2.16
C ALA A 64 7.48 -17.47 -2.66
N THR A 65 6.16 -17.31 -2.47
CA THR A 65 5.42 -16.10 -2.83
C THR A 65 5.88 -14.90 -2.03
N GLN A 66 6.02 -15.05 -0.70
CA GLN A 66 6.43 -13.95 0.18
C GLN A 66 7.90 -13.55 -0.03
N LEU A 67 8.79 -14.51 -0.23
CA LEU A 67 10.20 -14.23 -0.56
C LEU A 67 10.33 -13.53 -1.91
N PHE A 68 9.56 -13.92 -2.92
CA PHE A 68 9.59 -13.25 -4.22
C PHE A 68 9.19 -11.78 -4.09
N PHE A 69 8.08 -11.47 -3.40
CA PHE A 69 7.66 -10.09 -3.16
C PHE A 69 8.71 -9.30 -2.38
N LEU A 70 9.31 -9.89 -1.35
CA LEU A 70 10.36 -9.24 -0.57
C LEU A 70 11.57 -8.86 -1.45
N PHE A 71 12.07 -9.78 -2.27
CA PHE A 71 13.18 -9.51 -3.19
C PHE A 71 12.81 -8.47 -4.25
N GLN A 72 11.62 -8.53 -4.81
CA GLN A 72 11.14 -7.56 -5.80
C GLN A 72 11.10 -6.15 -5.22
N ARG A 73 10.57 -5.98 -4.00
CA ARG A 73 10.55 -4.69 -3.30
C ARG A 73 11.95 -4.18 -2.99
N MET A 74 12.82 -5.06 -2.54
CA MET A 74 14.21 -4.65 -2.27
C MET A 74 14.91 -4.17 -3.52
N GLN A 75 14.69 -4.81 -4.68
CA GLN A 75 15.20 -4.34 -5.96
C GLN A 75 14.62 -2.96 -6.29
N GLN A 76 13.32 -2.77 -6.16
CA GLN A 76 12.67 -1.47 -6.36
C GLN A 76 13.24 -0.38 -5.44
N ILE A 77 13.51 -0.69 -4.16
CA ILE A 77 14.14 0.24 -3.21
C ILE A 77 15.58 0.58 -3.61
N GLN A 78 16.34 -0.39 -4.09
CA GLN A 78 17.70 -0.14 -4.59
C GLN A 78 17.71 0.76 -5.82
N ASP A 79 16.79 0.52 -6.76
CA ASP A 79 16.60 1.37 -7.93
C ASP A 79 16.21 2.81 -7.53
N LEU A 80 15.37 2.93 -6.51
CA LEU A 80 15.01 4.22 -5.91
C LEU A 80 16.22 4.97 -5.35
N LYS A 81 17.10 4.28 -4.61
CA LYS A 81 18.31 4.88 -4.04
C LYS A 81 19.26 5.39 -5.13
N GLN A 82 19.43 4.64 -6.20
CA GLN A 82 20.32 5.02 -7.31
C GLN A 82 19.81 6.25 -8.08
N ARG A 83 18.48 6.40 -8.21
CA ARG A 83 17.84 7.54 -8.91
C ARG A 83 17.73 8.80 -8.05
N SER A 84 17.92 8.70 -6.73
CA SER A 84 17.67 9.82 -5.78
C SER A 84 18.61 11.01 -5.93
N LEU A 85 19.62 10.94 -6.79
CA LEU A 85 20.51 12.06 -7.10
C LEU A 85 19.85 13.17 -7.95
N PHE A 86 18.65 12.93 -8.50
CA PHE A 86 17.91 13.88 -9.37
C PHE A 86 16.43 13.97 -8.95
N GLU A 87 16.21 14.27 -7.73
CA GLU A 87 15.02 14.64 -6.96
C GLU A 87 13.67 14.80 -7.70
N ASN A 88 12.97 13.70 -7.99
CA ASN A 88 11.52 13.75 -8.12
C ASN A 88 10.86 13.18 -6.86
N VAL A 89 9.82 13.83 -6.36
CA VAL A 89 8.96 13.30 -5.31
C VAL A 89 8.35 11.99 -5.81
N ARG A 90 8.21 11.02 -4.93
CA ARG A 90 7.84 9.65 -5.30
C ARG A 90 6.65 9.18 -4.49
N VAL A 91 5.76 8.46 -5.14
CA VAL A 91 4.66 7.79 -4.50
C VAL A 91 4.74 6.29 -4.77
N ALA A 92 4.67 5.48 -3.71
CA ALA A 92 4.65 4.02 -3.80
C ALA A 92 3.30 3.48 -3.30
N ASP A 93 2.82 2.38 -3.88
CA ASP A 93 1.64 1.67 -3.36
C ASP A 93 2.02 0.51 -2.44
N PHE A 94 3.17 0.64 -1.77
CA PHE A 94 3.66 -0.33 -0.79
C PHE A 94 4.58 0.29 0.28
N LEU A 95 4.66 -0.40 1.43
CA LEU A 95 5.69 -0.29 2.46
C LEU A 95 6.49 -1.60 2.52
N ILE A 96 7.75 -1.54 2.94
CA ILE A 96 8.55 -2.76 3.11
C ILE A 96 8.00 -3.63 4.26
N GLU A 97 7.48 -3.01 5.31
CA GLU A 97 6.91 -3.69 6.47
C GLU A 97 5.67 -4.53 6.13
N LYS A 98 4.99 -4.19 5.03
CA LYS A 98 3.87 -4.97 4.50
C LYS A 98 4.25 -6.43 4.24
N ASP A 99 5.46 -6.68 3.76
CA ASP A 99 5.88 -8.04 3.44
C ASP A 99 5.85 -8.94 4.68
N ARG A 100 6.35 -8.41 5.80
CA ARG A 100 6.31 -9.14 7.06
C ARG A 100 4.89 -9.33 7.59
N LEU A 101 4.00 -8.38 7.33
CA LEU A 101 2.58 -8.50 7.68
C LEU A 101 1.92 -9.64 6.91
N PHE A 102 2.10 -9.69 5.59
CA PHE A 102 1.59 -10.79 4.75
C PHE A 102 2.21 -12.13 5.12
N ALA A 103 3.51 -12.17 5.38
CA ALA A 103 4.21 -13.36 5.84
C ALA A 103 3.59 -13.93 7.13
N LYS A 104 3.34 -13.08 8.14
CA LYS A 104 2.69 -13.48 9.40
C LYS A 104 1.28 -14.05 9.23
N VAL A 105 0.54 -13.61 8.22
CA VAL A 105 -0.81 -14.11 7.96
C VAL A 105 -0.80 -15.44 7.21
N THR A 106 0.28 -15.74 6.46
CA THR A 106 0.28 -16.82 5.47
C THR A 106 1.26 -17.96 5.77
N LEU A 107 2.34 -17.70 6.49
CA LEU A 107 3.41 -18.68 6.74
C LEU A 107 3.16 -19.51 8.01
N SER A 108 3.66 -20.74 8.02
CA SER A 108 3.80 -21.53 9.25
C SER A 108 4.85 -20.89 10.18
N ASN A 109 4.91 -21.35 11.43
CA ASN A 109 5.90 -20.85 12.38
C ASN A 109 7.35 -21.09 11.92
N GLU A 110 7.61 -22.25 11.33
CA GLU A 110 8.93 -22.64 10.82
C GLU A 110 9.31 -21.80 9.59
N GLU A 111 8.38 -21.60 8.66
CA GLU A 111 8.56 -20.75 7.50
C GLU A 111 8.78 -19.29 7.90
N MET A 112 8.03 -18.80 8.89
CA MET A 112 8.17 -17.44 9.40
C MET A 112 9.55 -17.20 10.03
N GLN A 113 10.10 -18.18 10.77
CA GLN A 113 11.46 -18.08 11.30
C GLN A 113 12.51 -17.96 10.20
N LEU A 114 12.36 -18.73 9.12
CA LEU A 114 13.25 -18.63 7.96
C LEU A 114 13.07 -17.28 7.24
N TYR A 115 11.83 -16.87 7.03
CA TYR A 115 11.50 -15.60 6.41
C TYR A 115 12.09 -14.42 7.20
N ASP A 116 11.94 -14.39 8.52
CA ASP A 116 12.46 -13.31 9.38
C ASP A 116 13.98 -13.17 9.26
N LYS A 117 14.73 -14.27 9.19
CA LYS A 117 16.19 -14.24 8.97
C LYS A 117 16.55 -13.57 7.65
N VAL A 118 15.82 -13.85 6.57
CA VAL A 118 16.04 -13.22 5.27
C VAL A 118 15.65 -11.76 5.32
N TYR A 119 14.46 -11.46 5.88
CA TYR A 119 13.92 -10.11 6.01
C TYR A 119 14.89 -9.17 6.73
N GLU A 120 15.40 -9.56 7.90
CA GLU A 120 16.32 -8.76 8.70
C GLU A 120 17.60 -8.40 7.92
N HIS A 121 18.15 -9.34 7.15
CA HIS A 121 19.38 -9.12 6.40
C HIS A 121 19.22 -8.15 5.23
N ILE A 122 18.08 -8.18 4.55
CA ILE A 122 17.91 -7.42 3.31
C ILE A 122 17.20 -6.10 3.49
N THR A 123 16.50 -5.86 4.62
CA THR A 123 15.74 -4.63 4.86
C THR A 123 16.46 -3.58 5.71
N LEU A 124 17.68 -3.87 6.20
CA LEU A 124 18.45 -2.99 7.11
C LEU A 124 18.51 -1.52 6.68
N ASP A 125 18.59 -1.28 5.38
CA ASP A 125 18.73 0.08 4.82
C ASP A 125 17.47 0.57 4.08
N ALA A 126 16.31 -0.02 4.34
CA ALA A 126 15.07 0.44 3.70
C ALA A 126 14.77 1.89 4.14
N PRO A 127 14.51 2.81 3.20
CA PRO A 127 14.24 4.20 3.54
C PRO A 127 12.84 4.34 4.15
N ILE A 128 12.75 5.08 5.25
CA ILE A 128 11.47 5.44 5.86
C ILE A 128 10.75 6.46 4.97
N PRO A 129 9.45 6.31 4.67
CA PRO A 129 8.68 7.32 3.93
C PRO A 129 8.47 8.58 4.78
N ASP A 130 8.26 9.71 4.11
CA ASP A 130 7.97 10.98 4.77
C ASP A 130 6.49 11.09 5.18
N LEU A 131 5.62 10.32 4.50
CA LEU A 131 4.19 10.18 4.82
C LEU A 131 3.71 8.78 4.43
N VAL A 132 2.94 8.17 5.31
CA VAL A 132 2.17 6.96 5.01
C VAL A 132 0.69 7.28 4.95
N ILE A 133 0.02 6.82 3.90
CA ILE A 133 -1.42 6.92 3.69
C ILE A 133 -2.00 5.52 3.79
N TYR A 134 -2.67 5.24 4.89
CA TYR A 134 -3.34 3.96 5.10
C TYR A 134 -4.82 4.06 4.71
N LEU A 135 -5.18 3.34 3.66
CA LEU A 135 -6.57 3.18 3.22
C LEU A 135 -7.19 1.98 3.95
N GLN A 136 -8.31 2.19 4.60
CA GLN A 136 -9.08 1.12 5.24
C GLN A 136 -10.51 1.08 4.71
N ALA A 137 -11.09 -0.12 4.63
CA ALA A 137 -12.49 -0.30 4.26
C ALA A 137 -13.05 -1.58 4.91
N PRO A 138 -14.37 -1.67 5.13
CA PRO A 138 -15.04 -2.89 5.53
C PRO A 138 -14.80 -4.02 4.52
N ILE A 139 -14.84 -5.26 5.01
CA ILE A 139 -14.54 -6.45 4.20
C ILE A 139 -15.50 -6.62 3.02
N GLU A 140 -16.74 -6.23 3.19
CA GLU A 140 -17.79 -6.28 2.17
C GLU A 140 -17.41 -5.40 0.97
N ILE A 141 -16.92 -4.19 1.23
CA ILE A 141 -16.47 -3.25 0.20
C ILE A 141 -15.22 -3.77 -0.51
N LEU A 142 -14.26 -4.34 0.24
CA LEU A 142 -13.07 -4.93 -0.35
C LEU A 142 -13.42 -6.08 -1.31
N LYS A 143 -14.32 -6.97 -0.88
CA LYS A 143 -14.81 -8.10 -1.68
C LYS A 143 -15.54 -7.62 -2.94
N GLU A 144 -16.41 -6.63 -2.83
CA GLU A 144 -17.11 -6.04 -3.97
C GLU A 144 -16.12 -5.49 -5.00
N ARG A 145 -15.12 -4.71 -4.55
CA ARG A 145 -14.10 -4.11 -5.43
C ARG A 145 -13.20 -5.15 -6.10
N ILE A 146 -12.81 -6.21 -5.37
CA ILE A 146 -12.04 -7.34 -5.92
C ILE A 146 -12.86 -8.04 -6.99
N THR A 147 -14.14 -8.31 -6.74
CA THR A 147 -15.04 -8.95 -7.70
C THR A 147 -15.23 -8.08 -8.95
N LYS A 148 -15.47 -6.78 -8.78
CA LYS A 148 -15.62 -5.82 -9.89
C LYS A 148 -14.37 -5.71 -10.75
N ARG A 149 -13.18 -5.78 -10.14
CA ARG A 149 -11.90 -5.77 -10.87
C ARG A 149 -11.72 -6.98 -11.79
N GLY A 150 -12.33 -8.12 -11.47
CA GLY A 150 -12.40 -9.30 -12.32
C GLY A 150 -11.07 -10.01 -12.57
N ASN A 151 -10.06 -9.84 -11.69
CA ASN A 151 -8.80 -10.57 -11.81
C ASN A 151 -9.01 -12.07 -11.56
N ILE A 152 -8.79 -12.88 -12.59
CA ILE A 152 -9.04 -14.33 -12.55
C ILE A 152 -8.26 -15.07 -11.46
N ASN A 153 -7.12 -14.56 -11.03
CA ASN A 153 -6.34 -15.18 -9.97
C ASN A 153 -6.94 -14.88 -8.59
N GLU A 154 -7.59 -13.74 -8.41
CA GLU A 154 -8.17 -13.29 -7.14
C GLU A 154 -9.50 -13.95 -6.81
N GLN A 155 -10.13 -14.64 -7.76
CA GLN A 155 -11.36 -15.44 -7.51
C GLN A 155 -11.17 -16.55 -6.46
N TYR A 156 -9.92 -16.95 -6.21
CA TYR A 156 -9.57 -17.97 -5.20
C TYR A 156 -9.32 -17.38 -3.81
N LEU A 157 -9.33 -16.05 -3.66
CA LEU A 157 -9.20 -15.41 -2.36
C LEU A 157 -10.40 -15.75 -1.47
N THR A 158 -10.12 -16.39 -0.34
CA THR A 158 -11.17 -16.73 0.63
C THR A 158 -11.52 -15.52 1.48
N LEU A 159 -12.76 -15.48 1.98
CA LEU A 159 -13.19 -14.43 2.89
C LEU A 159 -12.35 -14.43 4.17
N ASP A 160 -12.09 -15.60 4.76
CA ASP A 160 -11.23 -15.77 5.95
C ASP A 160 -9.82 -15.16 5.74
N TYR A 161 -9.22 -15.38 4.58
CA TYR A 161 -7.91 -14.78 4.29
C TYR A 161 -7.98 -13.25 4.23
N LEU A 162 -9.01 -12.69 3.58
CA LEU A 162 -9.20 -11.25 3.49
C LEU A 162 -9.47 -10.63 4.86
N GLU A 163 -10.27 -11.29 5.72
CA GLU A 163 -10.54 -10.85 7.09
C GLU A 163 -9.27 -10.83 7.93
N ARG A 164 -8.52 -11.94 7.95
CA ARG A 164 -7.24 -12.02 8.68
C ARG A 164 -6.24 -10.96 8.21
N LEU A 165 -6.20 -10.71 6.91
CA LEU A 165 -5.33 -9.68 6.36
C LEU A 165 -5.77 -8.28 6.77
N ASN A 166 -7.06 -7.98 6.71
CA ASN A 166 -7.63 -6.69 7.12
C ASN A 166 -7.39 -6.40 8.61
N ASP A 167 -7.56 -7.42 9.46
CA ASP A 167 -7.24 -7.35 10.88
C ASP A 167 -5.75 -7.12 11.13
N ALA A 168 -4.89 -7.78 10.37
CA ALA A 168 -3.43 -7.62 10.49
C ALA A 168 -3.01 -6.18 10.12
N TYR A 169 -3.58 -5.60 9.08
CA TYR A 169 -3.39 -4.19 8.71
C TYR A 169 -3.84 -3.25 9.82
N SER A 170 -5.02 -3.46 10.36
CA SER A 170 -5.60 -2.62 11.42
C SER A 170 -4.71 -2.61 12.66
N ARG A 171 -4.23 -3.79 13.10
CA ARG A 171 -3.30 -3.91 14.23
C ARG A 171 -1.96 -3.27 13.96
N PHE A 172 -1.39 -3.48 12.78
CA PHE A 172 -0.11 -2.91 12.39
C PHE A 172 -0.15 -1.37 12.43
N PHE A 173 -1.16 -0.76 11.82
CA PHE A 173 -1.27 0.70 11.78
C PHE A 173 -1.74 1.33 13.09
N LEU A 174 -2.36 0.56 13.99
CA LEU A 174 -2.67 1.01 15.34
C LEU A 174 -1.39 1.39 16.10
N ASP A 175 -0.34 0.59 15.95
CA ASP A 175 0.94 0.78 16.65
C ASP A 175 2.01 1.50 15.82
N TYR A 176 1.76 1.79 14.55
CA TYR A 176 2.71 2.40 13.63
C TYR A 176 3.15 3.80 14.09
N LYS A 177 4.48 4.05 14.12
CA LYS A 177 5.08 5.31 14.60
C LYS A 177 6.28 5.77 13.77
N GLU A 178 6.69 5.01 12.75
CA GLU A 178 7.93 5.26 12.00
C GLU A 178 7.85 6.52 11.12
N ALA A 179 6.65 6.87 10.65
CA ALA A 179 6.41 8.06 9.85
C ALA A 179 5.06 8.70 10.21
N PRO A 180 4.81 9.97 9.82
CA PRO A 180 3.47 10.55 9.83
C PRO A 180 2.48 9.64 9.11
N LEU A 181 1.31 9.43 9.71
CA LEU A 181 0.31 8.49 9.24
C LEU A 181 -1.05 9.17 9.03
N LEU A 182 -1.57 9.05 7.82
CA LEU A 182 -2.91 9.49 7.45
C LEU A 182 -3.78 8.25 7.24
N ILE A 183 -4.73 8.01 8.14
CA ILE A 183 -5.67 6.89 8.07
C ILE A 183 -6.96 7.38 7.40
N ILE A 184 -7.33 6.77 6.28
CA ILE A 184 -8.46 7.19 5.48
C ILE A 184 -9.50 6.07 5.42
N ASN A 185 -10.73 6.38 5.83
CA ASN A 185 -11.87 5.53 5.54
C ASN A 185 -12.18 5.61 4.04
N ALA A 186 -11.81 4.56 3.31
CA ALA A 186 -12.00 4.46 1.87
C ALA A 186 -13.33 3.78 1.47
N ALA A 187 -14.21 3.50 2.42
CA ALA A 187 -15.50 2.86 2.12
C ALA A 187 -16.35 3.73 1.18
N ASP A 188 -16.48 5.01 1.55
CA ASP A 188 -17.35 5.97 0.88
C ASP A 188 -16.62 6.87 -0.13
N ILE A 189 -15.31 6.66 -0.30
CA ILE A 189 -14.50 7.42 -1.26
C ILE A 189 -14.53 6.74 -2.62
N ASN A 190 -14.91 7.47 -3.64
CA ASN A 190 -14.75 7.06 -5.02
C ASN A 190 -13.70 7.93 -5.72
N LEU A 191 -12.43 7.53 -5.61
CA LEU A 191 -11.30 8.24 -6.20
C LEU A 191 -11.31 8.24 -7.73
N GLU A 192 -12.07 7.35 -8.37
CA GLU A 192 -12.15 7.28 -9.83
C GLU A 192 -13.16 8.27 -10.41
N SER A 193 -14.30 8.46 -9.73
CA SER A 193 -15.43 9.22 -10.29
C SER A 193 -15.81 10.47 -9.49
N ASN A 194 -15.29 10.64 -8.26
CA ASN A 194 -15.59 11.81 -7.43
C ASN A 194 -14.35 12.71 -7.25
N GLU A 195 -14.29 13.79 -8.00
CA GLU A 195 -13.17 14.72 -7.94
C GLU A 195 -13.12 15.48 -6.60
N SER A 196 -14.28 15.78 -6.00
CA SER A 196 -14.36 16.46 -4.70
C SER A 196 -13.71 15.65 -3.57
N ASP A 197 -13.91 14.33 -3.55
CA ASP A 197 -13.26 13.42 -2.58
C ASP A 197 -11.75 13.45 -2.74
N TYR A 198 -11.29 13.48 -3.98
CA TYR A 198 -9.88 13.53 -4.29
C TYR A 198 -9.26 14.88 -3.90
N GLU A 199 -9.89 16.01 -4.22
CA GLU A 199 -9.43 17.34 -3.85
C GLU A 199 -9.33 17.52 -2.33
N ALA A 200 -10.32 17.02 -1.59
CA ALA A 200 -10.30 17.02 -0.13
C ALA A 200 -9.10 16.22 0.42
N LEU A 201 -8.84 15.05 -0.14
CA LEU A 201 -7.69 14.22 0.23
C LEU A 201 -6.35 14.93 -0.09
N ILE A 202 -6.21 15.52 -1.26
CA ILE A 202 -5.01 16.28 -1.63
C ILE A 202 -4.78 17.46 -0.68
N THR A 203 -5.83 18.18 -0.33
CA THR A 203 -5.74 19.29 0.64
C THR A 203 -5.20 18.80 1.99
N MET A 204 -5.64 17.64 2.46
CA MET A 204 -5.12 17.04 3.69
C MET A 204 -3.66 16.62 3.59
N ILE A 205 -3.27 15.96 2.49
CA ILE A 205 -1.87 15.58 2.24
C ILE A 205 -1.00 16.85 2.26
N MET A 206 -1.44 17.92 1.59
CA MET A 206 -0.72 19.19 1.50
C MET A 206 -0.65 19.97 2.82
N SER A 207 -1.54 19.71 3.76
CA SER A 207 -1.51 20.33 5.09
C SER A 207 -0.35 19.87 5.97
N ASN A 208 0.49 18.96 5.48
CA ASN A 208 1.65 18.38 6.18
C ASN A 208 1.27 17.77 7.54
N PRO A 209 0.37 16.76 7.56
CA PRO A 209 -0.07 16.16 8.80
C PRO A 209 1.11 15.55 9.55
N LYS A 210 1.19 15.82 10.86
CA LYS A 210 2.19 15.24 11.75
C LYS A 210 1.54 14.22 12.67
N GLY A 211 2.30 13.16 13.02
CA GLY A 211 1.78 12.09 13.86
C GLY A 211 0.69 11.29 13.15
N LYS A 212 -0.33 10.89 13.87
CA LYS A 212 -1.43 10.04 13.36
C LYS A 212 -2.71 10.87 13.20
N ASN A 213 -3.24 10.90 11.98
CA ASN A 213 -4.44 11.64 11.63
C ASN A 213 -5.48 10.70 11.02
N PHE A 214 -6.74 10.87 11.41
CA PHE A 214 -7.87 10.11 10.89
C PHE A 214 -8.71 10.99 9.98
N VAL A 215 -9.04 10.45 8.82
CA VAL A 215 -9.87 11.11 7.82
C VAL A 215 -11.10 10.24 7.56
N ASN A 216 -12.23 10.80 7.88
CA ASN A 216 -13.51 10.20 7.53
C ASN A 216 -14.22 11.18 6.59
N PRO A 217 -14.08 11.03 5.27
CA PRO A 217 -14.74 11.90 4.33
C PRO A 217 -16.24 11.81 4.58
N GLN A 218 -16.90 12.96 4.74
CA GLN A 218 -18.36 12.99 4.86
C GLN A 218 -18.93 12.68 3.48
N PRO A 219 -19.88 11.77 3.34
CA PRO A 219 -20.59 11.58 2.09
C PRO A 219 -21.20 12.94 1.71
N SER A 220 -20.97 13.37 0.46
CA SER A 220 -21.64 14.55 -0.07
C SER A 220 -23.13 14.34 0.06
N ILE A 221 -23.77 15.09 0.92
CA ILE A 221 -25.24 15.13 1.01
C ILE A 221 -25.69 15.79 -0.31
N ILE A 222 -26.15 14.95 -1.24
CA ILE A 222 -26.85 15.41 -2.45
C ILE A 222 -28.27 15.74 -2.10
#